data_926c2215f59f4309a9d7ce58b86e28dd
#
_entry.id   926c2215f59f4309a9d7ce58b86e28dd
#
_cell.length_a   1.000
_cell.length_b   1.000
_cell.length_c   1.000
_cell.angle_alpha   90.00
_cell.angle_beta   90.00
_cell.angle_gamma   90.00
#
_symmetry.space_group_name_H-M   'P 1'
#
loop_
_entity.id
_entity.type
_entity.pdbx_description
1 polymer ?
#
loop_
_entity_poly.entity_id
_entity_poly.type
_entity_poly.pdbx_seq_one_letter_code
_entity_poly.pdbx_strand_id
1 'polypeptide(L)'
;MPMIPDDDIERIKRETDLAAVIRARGVELKAQGGDLVGLCPFHDDKNPSLHVTPAKRLWRCVSCQATGNVIQFVQRFDGVSFRHAFELLKNGAAFTGAPTCAPVKKGTVPRLPSPVATNADDQAALRQVLDYYHERLKENPPALAYLQKRGITTQA
;
A
#
# COMPACT_ATOMS: atom_id res chain seq x y z
N MET A 1 -2.70 -21.53 -4.74
CA MET A 1 -2.02 -20.41 -5.43
C MET A 1 -0.56 -20.78 -5.57
N PRO A 2 0.07 -20.71 -6.75
CA PRO A 2 1.47 -21.08 -6.90
C PRO A 2 2.34 -20.15 -6.04
N MET A 3 3.11 -20.74 -5.14
CA MET A 3 4.14 -20.04 -4.37
C MET A 3 5.28 -19.66 -5.31
N ILE A 4 5.83 -18.47 -5.13
CA ILE A 4 7.03 -18.04 -5.85
C ILE A 4 8.20 -18.82 -5.23
N PRO A 5 9.03 -19.54 -6.03
CA PRO A 5 10.18 -20.24 -5.50
C PRO A 5 11.17 -19.27 -4.88
N ASP A 6 11.76 -19.65 -3.75
CA ASP A 6 12.75 -18.83 -3.05
C ASP A 6 14.00 -18.56 -3.92
N ASP A 7 14.37 -19.53 -4.75
CA ASP A 7 15.47 -19.39 -5.71
C ASP A 7 15.26 -18.24 -6.70
N ASP A 8 14.03 -18.07 -7.19
CA ASP A 8 13.69 -16.97 -8.10
C ASP A 8 13.74 -15.62 -7.39
N ILE A 9 13.34 -15.58 -6.11
CA ILE A 9 13.40 -14.37 -5.29
C ILE A 9 14.87 -13.98 -5.05
N GLU A 10 15.72 -14.93 -4.72
CA GLU A 10 17.14 -14.67 -4.51
C GLU A 10 17.84 -14.28 -5.80
N ARG A 11 17.47 -14.90 -6.92
CA ARG A 11 17.98 -14.53 -8.23
C ARG A 11 17.67 -13.08 -8.57
N ILE A 12 16.43 -12.64 -8.42
CA ILE A 12 16.04 -11.24 -8.66
C ILE A 12 16.79 -10.29 -7.72
N LYS A 13 16.90 -10.61 -6.44
CA LYS A 13 17.69 -9.79 -5.50
C LYS A 13 19.17 -9.69 -5.91
N ARG A 14 19.70 -10.70 -6.58
CA ARG A 14 21.10 -10.78 -7.02
C ARG A 14 21.34 -10.11 -8.36
N GLU A 15 20.43 -10.27 -9.31
CA GLU A 15 20.57 -9.78 -10.67
C GLU A 15 20.13 -8.32 -10.82
N THR A 16 19.21 -7.86 -9.99
CA THR A 16 18.64 -6.51 -10.10
C THR A 16 19.54 -5.48 -9.41
N ASP A 17 19.95 -4.45 -10.16
CA ASP A 17 20.66 -3.32 -9.59
C ASP A 17 19.67 -2.40 -8.84
N LEU A 18 19.78 -2.43 -7.52
CA LEU A 18 18.95 -1.62 -6.62
C LEU A 18 19.10 -0.11 -6.90
N ALA A 19 20.32 0.35 -7.19
CA ALA A 19 20.56 1.77 -7.45
C ALA A 19 19.91 2.22 -8.77
N ALA A 20 19.95 1.38 -9.80
CA ALA A 20 19.28 1.64 -11.07
C ALA A 20 17.75 1.70 -10.90
N VAL A 21 17.17 0.79 -10.13
CA VAL A 21 15.74 0.76 -9.83
C VAL A 21 15.27 2.02 -9.08
N ILE A 22 16.07 2.49 -8.13
CA ILE A 22 15.78 3.70 -7.35
C ILE A 22 15.88 4.95 -8.23
N ARG A 23 16.92 5.05 -9.07
CA ARG A 23 17.09 6.17 -10.01
C ARG A 23 15.99 6.23 -11.06
N ALA A 24 15.58 5.08 -11.59
CA ALA A 24 14.48 4.99 -12.55
C ALA A 24 13.14 5.53 -12.00
N ARG A 25 13.01 5.59 -10.68
CA ARG A 25 11.83 6.16 -9.98
C ARG A 25 11.99 7.63 -9.61
N GLY A 26 13.01 8.30 -10.15
CA GLY A 26 13.24 9.73 -9.95
C GLY A 26 13.94 10.10 -8.65
N VAL A 27 14.47 9.13 -7.90
CA VAL A 27 15.27 9.41 -6.70
C VAL A 27 16.72 9.63 -7.09
N GLU A 28 17.21 10.84 -6.87
CA GLU A 28 18.61 11.16 -7.12
C GLU A 28 19.51 10.54 -6.04
N LEU A 29 20.50 9.77 -6.49
CA LEU A 29 21.49 9.13 -5.63
C LEU A 29 22.86 9.72 -5.90
N LYS A 30 23.51 10.26 -4.88
CA LYS A 30 24.88 10.78 -4.90
C LYS A 30 25.82 9.78 -4.25
N ALA A 31 26.97 9.56 -4.84
CA ALA A 31 27.99 8.68 -4.25
C ALA A 31 28.61 9.35 -3.03
N GLN A 32 28.64 8.64 -1.91
CA GLN A 32 29.28 9.06 -0.67
C GLN A 32 30.06 7.89 -0.07
N GLY A 33 31.37 7.89 -0.26
CA GLY A 33 32.22 6.75 0.10
C GLY A 33 31.90 5.52 -0.75
N GLY A 34 31.60 4.39 -0.13
CA GLY A 34 31.18 3.16 -0.80
C GLY A 34 29.67 2.99 -0.98
N ASP A 35 28.88 3.91 -0.45
CA ASP A 35 27.43 3.90 -0.49
C ASP A 35 26.87 5.01 -1.39
N LEU A 36 25.59 4.91 -1.71
CA LEU A 36 24.85 5.95 -2.43
C LEU A 36 23.85 6.58 -1.45
N VAL A 37 23.75 7.91 -1.46
CA VAL A 37 22.89 8.66 -0.55
C VAL A 37 21.95 9.53 -1.35
N GLY A 38 20.68 9.60 -0.95
CA GLY A 38 19.65 10.41 -1.59
C GLY A 38 18.52 10.80 -0.66
N LEU A 39 17.54 11.51 -1.19
CA LEU A 39 16.33 11.84 -0.48
C LEU A 39 15.43 10.59 -0.35
N CYS A 40 14.84 10.40 0.80
CA CYS A 40 13.95 9.27 1.02
C CYS A 40 12.56 9.54 0.42
N PRO A 41 12.05 8.66 -0.46
CA PRO A 41 10.73 8.86 -1.06
C PRO A 41 9.55 8.47 -0.16
N PHE A 42 9.82 7.94 1.03
CA PHE A 42 8.80 7.39 1.93
C PHE A 42 8.35 8.35 3.02
N HIS A 43 8.99 9.51 3.15
CA HIS A 43 8.61 10.60 4.05
C HIS A 43 9.05 11.94 3.42
N ASP A 44 8.53 13.04 3.93
CA ASP A 44 8.96 14.39 3.50
C ASP A 44 10.38 14.64 3.99
N ASP A 45 11.34 14.47 3.09
CA ASP A 45 12.76 14.50 3.39
C ASP A 45 13.41 15.74 2.76
N LYS A 46 13.99 16.59 3.61
CA LYS A 46 14.72 17.78 3.17
C LYS A 46 16.23 17.55 3.14
N ASN A 47 16.71 16.51 3.82
CA ASN A 47 18.12 16.16 3.91
C ASN A 47 18.31 14.71 3.42
N PRO A 48 19.37 14.43 2.67
CA PRO A 48 19.64 13.08 2.19
C PRO A 48 19.76 12.09 3.35
N SER A 49 18.79 11.19 3.49
CA SER A 49 18.69 10.20 4.57
C SER A 49 18.57 8.76 4.07
N LEU A 50 18.35 8.58 2.77
CA LEU A 50 18.30 7.27 2.13
C LEU A 50 19.72 6.81 1.81
N HIS A 51 20.20 5.79 2.49
CA HIS A 51 21.46 5.12 2.23
C HIS A 51 21.21 3.83 1.44
N VAL A 52 21.88 3.68 0.32
CA VAL A 52 21.85 2.49 -0.52
C VAL A 52 23.23 1.90 -0.58
N THR A 53 23.39 0.68 -0.11
CA THR A 53 24.64 -0.06 -0.13
C THR A 53 24.61 -1.07 -1.28
N PRO A 54 25.21 -0.78 -2.44
CA PRO A 54 25.16 -1.67 -3.61
C PRO A 54 25.79 -3.04 -3.33
N ALA A 55 26.87 -3.07 -2.56
CA ALA A 55 27.55 -4.31 -2.19
C ALA A 55 26.67 -5.30 -1.41
N LYS A 56 25.81 -4.78 -0.54
CA LYS A 56 24.86 -5.57 0.23
C LYS A 56 23.48 -5.70 -0.42
N ARG A 57 23.22 -4.91 -1.48
CA ARG A 57 21.92 -4.80 -2.17
C ARG A 57 20.76 -4.47 -1.23
N LEU A 58 21.07 -3.64 -0.25
CA LEU A 58 20.13 -3.17 0.75
C LEU A 58 20.06 -1.64 0.73
N TRP A 59 18.91 -1.14 1.11
CA TRP A 59 18.72 0.27 1.36
C TRP A 59 18.20 0.48 2.79
N ARG A 60 18.52 1.63 3.34
CA ARG A 60 18.10 2.05 4.67
C ARG A 60 17.91 3.56 4.71
N CYS A 61 16.81 4.01 5.28
CA CYS A 61 16.62 5.41 5.65
C CYS A 61 16.96 5.61 7.13
N VAL A 62 17.80 6.60 7.44
CA VAL A 62 18.16 6.92 8.84
C VAL A 62 17.05 7.69 9.54
N SER A 63 16.24 8.47 8.83
CA SER A 63 15.17 9.29 9.41
C SER A 63 13.93 8.47 9.76
N CYS A 64 13.35 7.74 8.79
CA CYS A 64 12.16 6.93 9.02
C CYS A 64 12.46 5.47 9.39
N GLN A 65 13.74 5.10 9.49
CA GLN A 65 14.23 3.75 9.84
C GLN A 65 13.74 2.63 8.88
N ALA A 66 13.16 3.00 7.76
CA ALA A 66 12.76 2.05 6.74
C ALA A 66 13.99 1.40 6.13
N THR A 67 13.95 0.09 5.98
CA THR A 67 15.04 -0.70 5.38
C THR A 67 14.45 -1.81 4.53
N GLY A 68 15.24 -2.34 3.61
CA GLY A 68 14.80 -3.46 2.79
C GLY A 68 15.69 -3.77 1.60
N ASN A 69 15.24 -4.72 0.80
CA ASN A 69 15.84 -5.11 -0.48
C ASN A 69 15.11 -4.44 -1.65
N VAL A 70 15.53 -4.77 -2.88
CA VAL A 70 14.95 -4.22 -4.11
C VAL A 70 13.44 -4.47 -4.23
N ILE A 71 12.96 -5.66 -3.87
CA ILE A 71 11.54 -6.01 -3.96
C ILE A 71 10.72 -5.18 -2.97
N GLN A 72 11.21 -5.05 -1.73
CA GLN A 72 10.56 -4.25 -0.69
C GLN A 72 10.56 -2.75 -1.01
N PHE A 73 11.59 -2.28 -1.72
CA PHE A 73 11.60 -0.90 -2.22
C PHE A 73 10.46 -0.67 -3.21
N VAL A 74 10.34 -1.55 -4.21
CA VAL A 74 9.28 -1.48 -5.22
C VAL A 74 7.90 -1.59 -4.58
N GLN A 75 7.72 -2.53 -3.64
CA GLN A 75 6.45 -2.67 -2.91
C GLN A 75 6.01 -1.37 -2.24
N ARG A 76 6.95 -0.74 -1.51
CA ARG A 76 6.64 0.49 -0.76
C ARG A 76 6.45 1.69 -1.66
N PHE A 77 7.27 1.81 -2.70
CA PHE A 77 7.25 2.95 -3.60
C PHE A 77 6.02 2.93 -4.50
N ASP A 78 5.76 1.80 -5.14
CA ASP A 78 4.66 1.62 -6.09
C ASP A 78 3.34 1.23 -5.38
N GLY A 79 3.36 0.94 -4.06
CA GLY A 79 2.18 0.54 -3.29
C GLY A 79 1.59 -0.80 -3.72
N VAL A 80 2.42 -1.70 -4.25
CA VAL A 80 1.99 -2.98 -4.84
C VAL A 80 2.27 -4.17 -3.92
N SER A 81 1.61 -5.31 -4.18
CA SER A 81 1.86 -6.55 -3.45
C SER A 81 3.25 -7.11 -3.77
N PHE A 82 3.78 -7.98 -2.90
CA PHE A 82 5.07 -8.64 -3.09
C PHE A 82 5.14 -9.36 -4.45
N ARG A 83 4.10 -10.08 -4.80
CA ARG A 83 4.03 -10.82 -6.07
C ARG A 83 4.10 -9.89 -7.28
N HIS A 84 3.38 -8.79 -7.23
CA HIS A 84 3.38 -7.82 -8.32
C HIS A 84 4.73 -7.10 -8.44
N ALA A 85 5.34 -6.71 -7.32
CA ALA A 85 6.68 -6.15 -7.29
C ALA A 85 7.71 -7.11 -7.87
N PHE A 86 7.59 -8.41 -7.56
CA PHE A 86 8.44 -9.46 -8.10
C PHE A 86 8.26 -9.60 -9.62
N GLU A 87 7.03 -9.62 -10.13
CA GLU A 87 6.73 -9.69 -11.56
C GLU A 87 7.25 -8.47 -12.33
N LEU A 88 7.12 -7.27 -11.77
CA LEU A 88 7.66 -6.04 -12.34
C LEU A 88 9.19 -6.12 -12.50
N LEU A 89 9.89 -6.61 -11.48
CA LEU A 89 11.34 -6.78 -11.51
C LEU A 89 11.77 -7.87 -12.49
N LYS A 90 11.04 -8.98 -12.54
CA LYS A 90 11.31 -10.10 -13.46
C LYS A 90 11.15 -9.69 -14.92
N ASN A 91 10.15 -8.90 -15.23
CA ASN A 91 9.84 -8.44 -16.59
C ASN A 91 10.70 -7.22 -17.01
N GLY A 92 11.63 -6.76 -16.18
CA GLY A 92 12.44 -5.57 -16.47
C GLY A 92 11.66 -4.25 -16.48
N ALA A 93 10.35 -4.27 -16.22
CA ALA A 93 9.49 -3.09 -16.20
C ALA A 93 9.88 -2.07 -15.10
N ALA A 94 10.70 -2.51 -14.14
CA ALA A 94 11.24 -1.63 -13.11
C ALA A 94 12.22 -0.57 -13.64
N PHE A 95 12.73 -0.75 -14.86
CA PHE A 95 13.69 0.15 -15.50
C PHE A 95 13.05 1.13 -16.49
N THR A 96 11.82 0.86 -16.91
CA THR A 96 11.07 1.81 -17.73
C THR A 96 10.42 2.81 -16.79
N GLY A 97 11.02 3.99 -16.67
CA GLY A 97 10.63 5.08 -15.76
C GLY A 97 9.23 5.72 -16.01
N ALA A 98 8.30 4.97 -16.53
CA ALA A 98 6.89 5.33 -16.44
C ALA A 98 6.37 4.76 -15.11
N PRO A 99 5.83 5.59 -14.19
CA PRO A 99 5.00 5.07 -13.12
C PRO A 99 3.83 4.34 -13.79
N THR A 100 3.93 3.01 -13.87
CA THR A 100 2.85 2.13 -14.35
C THR A 100 1.72 2.02 -13.32
N CYS A 101 1.89 2.63 -12.17
CA CYS A 101 0.81 3.19 -11.40
C CYS A 101 0.71 4.68 -11.77
N ALA A 102 -0.13 5.02 -12.74
CA ALA A 102 -0.91 6.24 -12.56
C ALA A 102 -1.30 6.26 -11.07
N PRO A 103 -1.11 7.41 -10.34
CA PRO A 103 -1.55 7.49 -8.97
C PRO A 103 -2.92 6.83 -9.00
N VAL A 104 -3.08 5.73 -8.24
CA VAL A 104 -4.38 5.09 -8.13
C VAL A 104 -5.22 6.27 -7.72
N LYS A 105 -5.93 6.86 -8.69
CA LYS A 105 -6.92 7.88 -8.43
C LYS A 105 -7.72 7.16 -7.39
N LYS A 106 -7.52 7.54 -6.11
CA LYS A 106 -8.23 6.96 -4.96
C LYS A 106 -9.57 6.71 -5.53
N GLY A 107 -9.87 5.43 -5.82
CA GLY A 107 -10.93 5.09 -6.72
C GLY A 107 -12.06 5.93 -6.21
N THR A 108 -12.63 6.74 -7.06
CA THR A 108 -13.79 7.50 -6.69
C THR A 108 -14.86 6.43 -6.56
N VAL A 109 -14.72 5.65 -5.49
CA VAL A 109 -15.86 4.93 -4.94
C VAL A 109 -16.86 6.05 -4.83
N PRO A 110 -17.94 6.03 -5.63
CA PRO A 110 -18.94 7.08 -5.55
C PRO A 110 -19.24 7.16 -4.06
N ARG A 111 -18.89 8.29 -3.43
CA ARG A 111 -19.20 8.49 -2.01
C ARG A 111 -20.69 8.33 -1.95
N LEU A 112 -21.12 7.19 -1.46
CA LEU A 112 -22.51 7.02 -1.08
C LEU A 112 -22.83 8.19 -0.18
N PRO A 113 -23.93 8.91 -0.43
CA PRO A 113 -24.31 10.03 0.42
C PRO A 113 -24.28 9.53 1.86
N SER A 114 -23.57 10.26 2.73
CA SER A 114 -23.52 9.90 4.15
C SER A 114 -24.95 9.83 4.68
N PRO A 115 -25.38 8.72 5.30
CA PRO A 115 -26.70 8.64 5.89
C PRO A 115 -26.86 9.56 7.11
N VAL A 116 -25.76 10.20 7.53
CA VAL A 116 -25.73 11.08 8.70
C VAL A 116 -25.46 12.51 8.27
N ALA A 117 -26.24 13.46 8.74
CA ALA A 117 -25.99 14.89 8.54
C ALA A 117 -24.74 15.29 9.33
N THR A 118 -23.78 15.96 8.65
CA THR A 118 -22.48 16.32 9.23
C THR A 118 -22.55 17.40 10.32
N ASN A 119 -23.70 18.01 10.52
CA ASN A 119 -23.99 19.06 11.50
C ASN A 119 -25.00 18.62 12.56
N ALA A 120 -25.29 17.32 12.65
CA ALA A 120 -26.19 16.77 13.65
C ALA A 120 -25.48 16.70 15.02
N ASP A 121 -26.23 16.93 16.09
CA ASP A 121 -25.81 16.64 17.45
C ASP A 121 -25.50 15.14 17.60
N ASP A 122 -24.56 14.77 18.47
CA ASP A 122 -24.08 13.36 18.57
C ASP A 122 -25.21 12.37 18.78
N GLN A 123 -26.22 12.71 19.58
CA GLN A 123 -27.39 11.86 19.80
C GLN A 123 -28.30 11.75 18.56
N ALA A 124 -28.47 12.84 17.84
CA ALA A 124 -29.24 12.85 16.60
C ALA A 124 -28.53 12.06 15.50
N ALA A 125 -27.20 12.19 15.43
CA ALA A 125 -26.38 11.41 14.52
C ALA A 125 -26.47 9.90 14.79
N LEU A 126 -26.41 9.49 16.06
CA LEU A 126 -26.57 8.09 16.45
C LEU A 126 -27.96 7.51 16.08
N ARG A 127 -29.01 8.29 16.27
CA ARG A 127 -30.37 7.87 15.85
C ARG A 127 -30.47 7.69 14.35
N GLN A 128 -29.94 8.63 13.56
CA GLN A 128 -29.92 8.51 12.10
C GLN A 128 -29.17 7.26 11.63
N VAL A 129 -28.06 6.95 12.27
CA VAL A 129 -27.30 5.71 11.99
C VAL A 129 -28.08 4.47 12.31
N LEU A 130 -28.73 4.43 13.49
CA LEU A 130 -29.57 3.30 13.91
C LEU A 130 -30.74 3.07 12.96
N ASP A 131 -31.48 4.13 12.60
CA ASP A 131 -32.62 4.05 11.69
C ASP A 131 -32.20 3.57 10.31
N TYR A 132 -31.09 4.10 9.79
CA TYR A 132 -30.55 3.68 8.50
C TYR A 132 -30.21 2.18 8.47
N TYR A 133 -29.46 1.70 9.47
CA TYR A 133 -29.09 0.28 9.51
C TYR A 133 -30.29 -0.63 9.82
N HIS A 134 -31.24 -0.16 10.59
CA HIS A 134 -32.45 -0.91 10.88
C HIS A 134 -33.31 -1.10 9.62
N GLU A 135 -33.45 -0.07 8.80
CA GLU A 135 -34.15 -0.20 7.51
C GLU A 135 -33.42 -1.13 6.56
N ARG A 136 -32.11 -0.95 6.43
CA ARG A 136 -31.29 -1.83 5.59
C ARG A 136 -31.31 -3.29 6.03
N LEU A 137 -31.41 -3.53 7.32
CA LEU A 137 -31.55 -4.88 7.85
C LEU A 137 -32.89 -5.51 7.45
N LYS A 138 -33.98 -4.75 7.48
CA LYS A 138 -35.31 -5.23 7.03
C LYS A 138 -35.35 -5.60 5.56
N GLU A 139 -34.57 -4.88 4.74
CA GLU A 139 -34.47 -5.13 3.30
C GLU A 139 -33.57 -6.33 2.95
N ASN A 140 -32.87 -6.91 3.93
CA ASN A 140 -31.92 -7.99 3.70
C ASN A 140 -32.37 -9.32 4.36
N PRO A 141 -33.16 -10.15 3.66
CA PRO A 141 -33.68 -11.41 4.20
C PRO A 141 -32.59 -12.39 4.69
N PRO A 142 -31.43 -12.53 3.99
CA PRO A 142 -30.35 -13.39 4.47
C PRO A 142 -29.79 -12.96 5.83
N ALA A 143 -29.66 -11.66 6.07
CA ALA A 143 -29.20 -11.13 7.34
C ALA A 143 -30.18 -11.37 8.47
N LEU A 144 -31.47 -11.20 8.21
CA LEU A 144 -32.55 -11.52 9.18
C LEU A 144 -32.56 -12.99 9.56
N ALA A 145 -32.43 -13.88 8.58
CA ALA A 145 -32.39 -15.35 8.83
C ALA A 145 -31.18 -15.73 9.68
N TYR A 146 -30.02 -15.07 9.45
CA TYR A 146 -28.82 -15.28 10.24
C TYR A 146 -28.99 -14.84 11.71
N LEU A 147 -29.62 -13.68 11.93
CA LEU A 147 -29.90 -13.18 13.29
C LEU A 147 -30.90 -14.08 14.04
N GLN A 148 -31.96 -14.53 13.37
CA GLN A 148 -32.92 -15.46 13.92
C GLN A 148 -32.28 -16.79 14.34
N LYS A 149 -31.37 -17.31 13.52
CA LYS A 149 -30.58 -18.52 13.83
C LYS A 149 -29.74 -18.36 15.09
N ARG A 150 -29.33 -17.14 15.42
CA ARG A 150 -28.58 -16.80 16.64
C ARG A 150 -29.46 -16.43 17.83
N GLY A 151 -30.77 -16.55 17.71
CA GLY A 151 -31.73 -16.26 18.81
C GLY A 151 -32.02 -14.77 19.00
N ILE A 152 -31.56 -13.91 18.05
CA ILE A 152 -31.89 -12.49 18.07
C ILE A 152 -33.21 -12.31 17.32
N THR A 153 -34.29 -12.14 18.07
CA THR A 153 -35.63 -11.91 17.53
C THR A 153 -35.95 -10.42 17.48
N THR A 154 -36.77 -10.03 16.50
CA THR A 154 -37.17 -8.65 16.23
C THR A 154 -38.22 -8.10 17.22
N GLN A 155 -38.27 -8.62 18.45
CA GLN A 155 -39.14 -8.06 19.48
C GLN A 155 -38.35 -7.07 20.34
N ALA A 156 -38.43 -5.81 19.93
CA ALA A 156 -38.24 -4.63 20.77
C ALA A 156 -39.17 -3.53 20.27
#